data_27d1c57d85175e8b4225e5a7ee3fa645
#
_entry.id   27d1c57d85175e8b4225e5a7ee3fa645
#
_cell.length_a   1.000
_cell.length_b   1.000
_cell.length_c   1.000
_cell.angle_alpha   90.00
_cell.angle_beta   90.00
_cell.angle_gamma   90.00
#
_symmetry.space_group_name_H-M   'P 1'
#
loop_
_entity.id
_entity.type
_entity.pdbx_description
1 polymer ?
#
loop_
_entity_poly.entity_id
_entity_poly.type
_entity_poly.pdbx_seq_one_letter_code
_entity_poly.pdbx_strand_id
1 'polypeptide(L)'
;ILSVIIYSVSCVLGILGNGLVIAIITFKMKKSVNAVWFLNLAVADFLFNIFLPINIAYTAMSYHWIFGTVMCKLNSFLLILNMYTSVLLLTTISFDRYVSVVFPVWSQNHRSTNLAYGVCVIIWTVGIVMSCPSLVFRDTAQTRSSVICFSNFSLSRNKSYEGLALVRHRTVNVTRFLAGYILPITIITFCYVAIVFNLRRNRLAKSKKPFKIIVTIIVTFFLCWSPYHLLNLLETVPDTVPWSVFEIFIPLTTALAASNSCMNPVLYVFMGQDFKKFKVTLLSRLVNALSEETGHSSIVHRSFSKISSMTE
;
A
#
# COMPACT_ATOMS: atom_id res chain seq x y z
N ILE A 1 20.12 -9.72 -0.23
CA ILE A 1 20.48 -8.30 -0.05
C ILE A 1 19.43 -7.37 -0.70
N LEU A 2 19.12 -7.52 -1.99
CA LEU A 2 18.20 -6.62 -2.70
C LEU A 2 16.81 -6.54 -2.04
N SER A 3 16.22 -7.66 -1.64
CA SER A 3 14.93 -7.68 -0.93
C SER A 3 14.97 -6.92 0.41
N VAL A 4 16.07 -7.02 1.16
CA VAL A 4 16.26 -6.26 2.42
C VAL A 4 16.26 -4.76 2.16
N ILE A 5 16.96 -4.33 1.11
CA ILE A 5 17.00 -2.90 0.72
C ILE A 5 15.60 -2.41 0.36
N ILE A 6 14.87 -3.17 -0.48
CA ILE A 6 13.50 -2.82 -0.89
C ILE A 6 12.57 -2.72 0.33
N TYR A 7 12.57 -3.71 1.22
CA TYR A 7 11.77 -3.68 2.44
C TYR A 7 12.13 -2.50 3.35
N SER A 8 13.44 -2.20 3.54
CA SER A 8 13.90 -1.11 4.41
C SER A 8 13.47 0.26 3.88
N VAL A 9 13.67 0.50 2.59
CA VAL A 9 13.22 1.74 1.94
C VAL A 9 11.69 1.87 2.01
N SER A 10 10.97 0.78 1.72
CA SER A 10 9.50 0.76 1.79
C SER A 10 8.99 1.02 3.21
N CYS A 11 9.63 0.45 4.21
CA CYS A 11 9.29 0.65 5.62
C CYS A 11 9.40 2.12 6.03
N VAL A 12 10.55 2.75 5.77
CA VAL A 12 10.79 4.15 6.14
C VAL A 12 9.85 5.09 5.40
N LEU A 13 9.80 4.99 4.05
CA LEU A 13 8.95 5.84 3.24
C LEU A 13 7.46 5.57 3.49
N GLY A 14 7.09 4.32 3.72
CA GLY A 14 5.72 3.91 3.96
C GLY A 14 5.18 4.40 5.30
N ILE A 15 5.92 4.24 6.40
CA ILE A 15 5.52 4.72 7.72
C ILE A 15 5.45 6.25 7.73
N LEU A 16 6.51 6.93 7.31
CA LEU A 16 6.56 8.39 7.32
C LEU A 16 5.55 8.99 6.34
N GLY A 17 5.48 8.46 5.12
CA GLY A 17 4.62 9.00 4.07
C GLY A 17 3.14 8.79 4.38
N ASN A 18 2.71 7.57 4.69
CA ASN A 18 1.31 7.30 5.00
C ASN A 18 0.89 7.92 6.33
N GLY A 19 1.75 7.93 7.35
CA GLY A 19 1.50 8.64 8.61
C GLY A 19 1.26 10.14 8.39
N LEU A 20 2.06 10.78 7.53
CA LEU A 20 1.86 12.19 7.15
C LEU A 20 0.53 12.39 6.39
N VAL A 21 0.20 11.51 5.44
CA VAL A 21 -1.08 11.58 4.70
C VAL A 21 -2.26 11.46 5.65
N ILE A 22 -2.24 10.50 6.59
CA ILE A 22 -3.27 10.33 7.61
C ILE A 22 -3.42 11.61 8.45
N ALA A 23 -2.31 12.16 8.94
CA ALA A 23 -2.32 13.38 9.75
C ALA A 23 -2.89 14.58 8.97
N ILE A 24 -2.47 14.78 7.71
CA ILE A 24 -2.97 15.88 6.87
C ILE A 24 -4.47 15.76 6.63
N ILE A 25 -4.93 14.57 6.22
CA ILE A 25 -6.35 14.37 5.91
C ILE A 25 -7.20 14.55 7.16
N THR A 26 -6.77 14.00 8.30
CA THR A 26 -7.54 14.03 9.55
C THR A 26 -7.60 15.43 10.16
N PHE A 27 -6.48 16.16 10.19
CA PHE A 27 -6.38 17.42 10.95
C PHE A 27 -6.44 18.69 10.10
N LYS A 28 -6.18 18.63 8.79
CA LYS A 28 -6.05 19.81 7.93
C LYS A 28 -7.02 19.88 6.76
N MET A 29 -7.58 18.75 6.33
CA MET A 29 -8.49 18.73 5.18
C MET A 29 -9.96 18.78 5.62
N LYS A 30 -10.81 19.43 4.81
CA LYS A 30 -12.27 19.35 4.98
C LYS A 30 -12.73 17.92 4.60
N LYS A 31 -13.72 17.43 5.35
CA LYS A 31 -14.36 16.13 5.04
C LYS A 31 -14.90 16.14 3.61
N SER A 32 -14.47 15.19 2.81
CA SER A 32 -14.91 15.00 1.43
C SER A 32 -14.83 13.52 1.07
N VAL A 33 -15.58 13.09 0.07
CA VAL A 33 -15.56 11.71 -0.40
C VAL A 33 -14.16 11.28 -0.82
N ASN A 34 -13.41 12.16 -1.49
CA ASN A 34 -12.02 11.89 -1.86
C ASN A 34 -11.11 11.68 -0.64
N ALA A 35 -11.29 12.52 0.39
CA ALA A 35 -10.52 12.39 1.64
C ALA A 35 -10.79 11.03 2.32
N VAL A 36 -12.03 10.54 2.28
CA VAL A 36 -12.38 9.20 2.81
C VAL A 36 -11.63 8.11 2.08
N TRP A 37 -11.61 8.13 0.73
CA TRP A 37 -10.88 7.12 -0.05
C TRP A 37 -9.38 7.12 0.24
N PHE A 38 -8.73 8.27 0.16
CA PHE A 38 -7.28 8.38 0.37
C PHE A 38 -6.87 8.12 1.82
N LEU A 39 -7.72 8.45 2.79
CA LEU A 39 -7.48 8.12 4.19
C LEU A 39 -7.45 6.61 4.40
N ASN A 40 -8.44 5.89 3.88
CA ASN A 40 -8.52 4.43 4.02
C ASN A 40 -7.35 3.73 3.30
N LEU A 41 -6.95 4.23 2.12
CA LEU A 41 -5.78 3.71 1.42
C LEU A 41 -4.50 3.92 2.23
N ALA A 42 -4.30 5.11 2.79
CA ALA A 42 -3.14 5.40 3.63
C ALA A 42 -3.14 4.59 4.95
N VAL A 43 -4.31 4.33 5.54
CA VAL A 43 -4.45 3.47 6.74
C VAL A 43 -4.08 2.04 6.42
N ALA A 44 -4.54 1.47 5.30
CA ALA A 44 -4.19 0.11 4.89
C ALA A 44 -2.68 -0.04 4.67
N ASP A 45 -2.06 0.90 3.96
CA ASP A 45 -0.64 0.91 3.69
C ASP A 45 0.19 1.13 4.97
N PHE A 46 -0.23 2.04 5.86
CA PHE A 46 0.45 2.29 7.12
C PHE A 46 0.45 1.07 8.05
N LEU A 47 -0.71 0.42 8.20
CA LEU A 47 -0.84 -0.82 8.99
C LEU A 47 0.11 -1.91 8.47
N PHE A 48 0.21 -2.09 7.18
CA PHE A 48 1.13 -3.05 6.58
C PHE A 48 2.60 -2.66 6.81
N ASN A 49 2.95 -1.39 6.61
CA ASN A 49 4.34 -0.92 6.73
C ASN A 49 4.92 -1.07 8.15
N ILE A 50 4.09 -1.01 9.20
CA ILE A 50 4.51 -1.25 10.60
C ILE A 50 5.05 -2.68 10.78
N PHE A 51 4.60 -3.65 9.98
CA PHE A 51 5.05 -5.04 10.05
C PHE A 51 6.23 -5.36 9.12
N LEU A 52 6.65 -4.46 8.25
CA LEU A 52 7.80 -4.67 7.37
C LEU A 52 9.13 -4.96 8.11
N PRO A 53 9.41 -4.44 9.32
CA PRO A 53 10.60 -4.82 10.08
C PRO A 53 10.74 -6.32 10.30
N ILE A 54 9.61 -7.06 10.41
CA ILE A 54 9.60 -8.53 10.52
C ILE A 54 10.14 -9.17 9.24
N ASN A 55 9.72 -8.66 8.06
CA ASN A 55 10.20 -9.15 6.77
C ASN A 55 11.67 -8.81 6.55
N ILE A 56 12.13 -7.63 7.01
CA ILE A 56 13.54 -7.22 6.97
C ILE A 56 14.38 -8.20 7.80
N ALA A 57 14.00 -8.45 9.06
CA ALA A 57 14.70 -9.35 9.94
C ALA A 57 14.73 -10.80 9.38
N TYR A 58 13.59 -11.33 8.93
CA TYR A 58 13.48 -12.66 8.34
C TYR A 58 14.40 -12.83 7.13
N THR A 59 14.42 -11.83 6.24
CA THR A 59 15.26 -11.88 5.04
C THR A 59 16.76 -11.72 5.39
N ALA A 60 17.09 -10.83 6.35
CA ALA A 60 18.46 -10.59 6.81
C ALA A 60 19.07 -11.81 7.53
N MET A 61 18.23 -12.60 8.21
CA MET A 61 18.61 -13.86 8.86
C MET A 61 18.61 -15.07 7.91
N SER A 62 18.76 -14.85 6.60
CA SER A 62 18.75 -15.91 5.59
C SER A 62 17.51 -16.80 5.66
N TYR A 63 16.35 -16.17 5.84
CA TYR A 63 15.04 -16.80 5.97
C TYR A 63 14.87 -17.72 7.18
N HIS A 64 15.57 -17.41 8.28
CA HIS A 64 15.33 -18.04 9.57
C HIS A 64 14.21 -17.30 10.32
N TRP A 65 13.07 -17.99 10.55
CA TRP A 65 11.87 -17.42 11.15
C TRP A 65 11.85 -17.62 12.66
N ILE A 66 12.10 -16.56 13.43
CA ILE A 66 12.16 -16.61 14.90
C ILE A 66 10.87 -16.14 15.60
N PHE A 67 9.87 -15.64 14.83
CA PHE A 67 8.72 -14.93 15.39
C PHE A 67 7.53 -15.84 15.73
N GLY A 68 7.67 -17.16 15.57
CA GLY A 68 6.62 -18.13 15.85
C GLY A 68 5.50 -18.19 14.82
N THR A 69 4.61 -19.19 14.95
CA THR A 69 3.57 -19.49 13.97
C THR A 69 2.50 -18.41 13.88
N VAL A 70 2.11 -17.80 15.01
CA VAL A 70 1.08 -16.74 15.01
C VAL A 70 1.53 -15.54 14.16
N MET A 71 2.78 -15.12 14.32
CA MET A 71 3.33 -14.00 13.56
C MET A 71 3.53 -14.35 12.08
N CYS A 72 3.88 -15.61 11.74
CA CYS A 72 3.93 -16.09 10.36
C CYS A 72 2.55 -15.96 9.66
N LYS A 73 1.48 -16.34 10.34
CA LYS A 73 0.10 -16.20 9.85
C LYS A 73 -0.29 -14.74 9.71
N LEU A 74 -0.08 -13.93 10.75
CA LEU A 74 -0.46 -12.52 10.78
C LEU A 74 0.28 -11.68 9.73
N ASN A 75 1.60 -11.86 9.61
CA ASN A 75 2.40 -11.15 8.63
C ASN A 75 1.93 -11.43 7.18
N SER A 76 1.63 -12.68 6.87
CA SER A 76 1.09 -13.06 5.56
C SER A 76 -0.35 -12.56 5.34
N PHE A 77 -1.17 -12.59 6.39
CA PHE A 77 -2.53 -12.04 6.35
C PHE A 77 -2.52 -10.54 6.05
N LEU A 78 -1.65 -9.76 6.70
CA LEU A 78 -1.55 -8.32 6.50
C LEU A 78 -1.07 -7.94 5.10
N LEU A 79 -0.14 -8.70 4.51
CA LEU A 79 0.28 -8.51 3.13
C LEU A 79 -0.90 -8.65 2.16
N ILE A 80 -1.68 -9.71 2.32
CA ILE A 80 -2.83 -10.00 1.44
C ILE A 80 -3.99 -9.04 1.73
N LEU A 81 -4.21 -8.66 2.98
CA LEU A 81 -5.20 -7.64 3.36
C LEU A 81 -4.87 -6.29 2.72
N ASN A 82 -3.63 -5.84 2.80
CA ASN A 82 -3.18 -4.62 2.13
C ASN A 82 -3.43 -4.70 0.62
N MET A 83 -3.09 -5.81 -0.03
CA MET A 83 -3.35 -6.01 -1.45
C MET A 83 -4.83 -5.82 -1.80
N TYR A 84 -5.73 -6.57 -1.14
CA TYR A 84 -7.16 -6.50 -1.45
C TYR A 84 -7.77 -5.15 -1.12
N THR A 85 -7.46 -4.59 0.05
CA THR A 85 -8.00 -3.30 0.47
C THR A 85 -7.55 -2.19 -0.48
N SER A 86 -6.27 -2.16 -0.84
CA SER A 86 -5.72 -1.15 -1.75
C SER A 86 -6.32 -1.26 -3.15
N VAL A 87 -6.39 -2.46 -3.74
CA VAL A 87 -6.94 -2.61 -5.10
C VAL A 87 -8.45 -2.33 -5.16
N LEU A 88 -9.21 -2.72 -4.14
CA LEU A 88 -10.64 -2.44 -4.07
C LEU A 88 -10.90 -0.93 -3.88
N LEU A 89 -10.09 -0.24 -3.08
CA LEU A 89 -10.14 1.23 -2.96
C LEU A 89 -9.78 1.91 -4.28
N LEU A 90 -8.72 1.47 -4.97
CA LEU A 90 -8.36 2.00 -6.29
C LEU A 90 -9.44 1.77 -7.33
N THR A 91 -10.10 0.62 -7.30
CA THR A 91 -11.25 0.30 -8.16
C THR A 91 -12.43 1.24 -7.85
N THR A 92 -12.72 1.44 -6.57
CA THR A 92 -13.78 2.35 -6.12
C THR A 92 -13.48 3.81 -6.48
N ILE A 93 -12.23 4.27 -6.31
CA ILE A 93 -11.80 5.61 -6.75
C ILE A 93 -11.99 5.77 -8.26
N SER A 94 -11.64 4.76 -9.04
CA SER A 94 -11.80 4.79 -10.50
C SER A 94 -13.27 4.87 -10.91
N PHE A 95 -14.12 4.09 -10.24
CA PHE A 95 -15.58 4.13 -10.45
C PHE A 95 -16.20 5.45 -9.99
N ASP A 96 -15.81 5.99 -8.83
CA ASP A 96 -16.22 7.31 -8.35
C ASP A 96 -15.86 8.43 -9.34
N ARG A 97 -14.69 8.35 -9.97
CA ARG A 97 -14.29 9.27 -11.04
C ARG A 97 -15.11 9.09 -12.30
N TYR A 98 -15.37 7.85 -12.70
CA TYR A 98 -16.23 7.56 -13.84
C TYR A 98 -17.63 8.17 -13.66
N VAL A 99 -18.27 7.90 -12.53
CA VAL A 99 -19.60 8.43 -12.23
C VAL A 99 -19.61 9.97 -12.17
N SER A 100 -18.58 10.57 -11.55
CA SER A 100 -18.48 12.03 -11.42
C SER A 100 -18.28 12.75 -12.75
N VAL A 101 -17.67 12.10 -13.74
CA VAL A 101 -17.41 12.69 -15.07
C VAL A 101 -18.51 12.38 -16.07
N VAL A 102 -19.03 11.15 -16.07
CA VAL A 102 -20.00 10.70 -17.07
C VAL A 102 -21.44 11.04 -16.65
N PHE A 103 -21.72 11.01 -15.34
CA PHE A 103 -23.05 11.29 -14.76
C PHE A 103 -22.97 12.40 -13.69
N PRO A 104 -22.58 13.64 -14.05
CA PRO A 104 -22.30 14.69 -13.08
C PRO A 104 -23.50 15.09 -12.21
N VAL A 105 -24.70 15.16 -12.79
CA VAL A 105 -25.93 15.51 -12.05
C VAL A 105 -26.29 14.42 -11.04
N TRP A 106 -26.23 13.16 -11.44
CA TRP A 106 -26.46 12.04 -10.53
C TRP A 106 -25.44 12.02 -9.38
N SER A 107 -24.17 12.24 -9.71
CA SER A 107 -23.08 12.29 -8.74
C SER A 107 -23.28 13.41 -7.70
N GLN A 108 -23.71 14.60 -8.11
CA GLN A 108 -23.98 15.71 -7.19
C GLN A 108 -25.07 15.36 -6.16
N ASN A 109 -26.10 14.62 -6.58
CA ASN A 109 -27.23 14.29 -5.72
C ASN A 109 -27.00 13.09 -4.80
N HIS A 110 -26.17 12.12 -5.21
CA HIS A 110 -26.02 10.83 -4.48
C HIS A 110 -24.67 10.62 -3.84
N ARG A 111 -23.64 11.37 -4.25
CA ARG A 111 -22.29 11.22 -3.73
C ARG A 111 -22.14 11.91 -2.37
N SER A 112 -22.09 11.12 -1.30
CA SER A 112 -21.96 11.61 0.07
C SER A 112 -20.82 10.94 0.83
N THR A 113 -20.33 11.59 1.87
CA THR A 113 -19.29 11.02 2.75
C THR A 113 -19.80 9.81 3.53
N ASN A 114 -21.08 9.78 3.90
CA ASN A 114 -21.69 8.64 4.61
C ASN A 114 -21.72 7.39 3.71
N LEU A 115 -22.09 7.56 2.44
CA LEU A 115 -22.01 6.46 1.48
C LEU A 115 -20.56 5.97 1.32
N ALA A 116 -19.60 6.89 1.26
CA ALA A 116 -18.19 6.55 1.14
C ALA A 116 -17.69 5.73 2.35
N TYR A 117 -18.07 6.10 3.57
CA TYR A 117 -17.74 5.31 4.77
C TYR A 117 -18.38 3.92 4.71
N GLY A 118 -19.64 3.80 4.32
CA GLY A 118 -20.32 2.52 4.14
C GLY A 118 -19.60 1.61 3.15
N VAL A 119 -19.19 2.15 2.01
CA VAL A 119 -18.40 1.41 1.01
C VAL A 119 -17.02 1.00 1.58
N CYS A 120 -16.35 1.84 2.36
CA CYS A 120 -15.11 1.46 3.02
C CYS A 120 -15.28 0.29 3.98
N VAL A 121 -16.35 0.26 4.78
CA VAL A 121 -16.66 -0.87 5.67
C VAL A 121 -16.80 -2.16 4.86
N ILE A 122 -17.51 -2.12 3.74
CA ILE A 122 -17.64 -3.29 2.84
C ILE A 122 -16.27 -3.71 2.31
N ILE A 123 -15.45 -2.78 1.83
CA ILE A 123 -14.11 -3.06 1.30
C ILE A 123 -13.22 -3.74 2.36
N TRP A 124 -13.19 -3.20 3.59
CA TRP A 124 -12.42 -3.80 4.68
C TRP A 124 -12.93 -5.20 5.03
N THR A 125 -14.24 -5.39 5.09
CA THR A 125 -14.84 -6.71 5.37
C THR A 125 -14.47 -7.72 4.28
N VAL A 126 -14.62 -7.35 3.00
CA VAL A 126 -14.22 -8.21 1.87
C VAL A 126 -12.73 -8.49 1.92
N GLY A 127 -11.89 -7.47 2.15
CA GLY A 127 -10.45 -7.63 2.28
C GLY A 127 -10.05 -8.62 3.38
N ILE A 128 -10.66 -8.52 4.57
CA ILE A 128 -10.45 -9.45 5.69
C ILE A 128 -10.82 -10.88 5.29
N VAL A 129 -12.03 -11.08 4.77
CA VAL A 129 -12.53 -12.42 4.38
C VAL A 129 -11.61 -13.05 3.32
N MET A 130 -11.24 -12.31 2.28
CA MET A 130 -10.35 -12.79 1.21
C MET A 130 -8.91 -13.05 1.67
N SER A 131 -8.50 -12.47 2.81
CA SER A 131 -7.17 -12.68 3.41
C SER A 131 -7.14 -13.83 4.42
N CYS A 132 -8.29 -14.29 4.93
CA CYS A 132 -8.41 -15.40 5.91
C CYS A 132 -7.68 -16.69 5.50
N PRO A 133 -7.60 -17.09 4.22
CA PRO A 133 -6.80 -18.26 3.83
C PRO A 133 -5.34 -18.20 4.33
N SER A 134 -4.75 -17.00 4.47
CA SER A 134 -3.41 -16.86 5.04
C SER A 134 -3.35 -17.26 6.52
N LEU A 135 -4.41 -17.02 7.31
CA LEU A 135 -4.48 -17.44 8.71
C LEU A 135 -4.64 -18.96 8.86
N VAL A 136 -5.24 -19.60 7.86
CA VAL A 136 -5.46 -21.06 7.87
C VAL A 136 -4.22 -21.79 7.37
N PHE A 137 -3.71 -21.40 6.20
CA PHE A 137 -2.70 -22.18 5.46
C PHE A 137 -1.24 -21.78 5.72
N ARG A 138 -0.96 -20.67 6.43
CA ARG A 138 0.43 -20.37 6.81
C ARG A 138 0.82 -21.13 8.07
N ASP A 139 2.04 -21.64 8.08
CA ASP A 139 2.57 -22.46 9.17
C ASP A 139 4.09 -22.31 9.28
N THR A 140 4.67 -22.83 10.35
CA THR A 140 6.10 -22.86 10.57
C THR A 140 6.59 -24.30 10.63
N ALA A 141 7.74 -24.59 10.04
CA ALA A 141 8.38 -25.89 10.12
C ALA A 141 9.86 -25.75 10.49
N GLN A 142 10.33 -26.67 11.34
CA GLN A 142 11.75 -26.84 11.64
C GLN A 142 12.39 -27.59 10.49
N THR A 143 13.40 -27.00 9.86
CA THR A 143 14.32 -27.68 8.94
C THR A 143 15.59 -28.10 9.69
N ARG A 144 16.57 -28.70 9.02
CA ARG A 144 17.84 -29.12 9.65
C ARG A 144 18.61 -27.94 10.24
N SER A 145 18.54 -26.76 9.64
CA SER A 145 19.34 -25.58 9.99
C SER A 145 18.54 -24.35 10.39
N SER A 146 17.23 -24.31 10.09
CA SER A 146 16.40 -23.11 10.30
C SER A 146 14.94 -23.46 10.55
N VAL A 147 14.19 -22.49 11.07
CA VAL A 147 12.73 -22.49 11.06
C VAL A 147 12.28 -21.69 9.84
N ILE A 148 11.33 -22.19 9.08
CA ILE A 148 10.77 -21.49 7.92
C ILE A 148 9.29 -21.18 8.11
N CYS A 149 8.82 -20.03 7.60
CA CYS A 149 7.41 -19.68 7.50
C CYS A 149 6.95 -19.98 6.06
N PHE A 150 6.03 -20.93 5.88
CA PHE A 150 5.63 -21.45 4.57
C PHE A 150 4.11 -21.65 4.45
N SER A 151 3.62 -21.99 3.26
CA SER A 151 2.20 -22.30 3.03
C SER A 151 1.97 -23.81 3.15
N ASN A 152 1.21 -24.23 4.16
CA ASN A 152 0.84 -25.62 4.43
C ASN A 152 -0.59 -25.89 3.97
N PHE A 153 -0.78 -26.25 2.72
CA PHE A 153 -2.09 -26.57 2.18
C PHE A 153 -2.57 -28.01 2.47
N SER A 154 -1.68 -28.88 2.93
CA SER A 154 -2.04 -30.25 3.29
C SER A 154 -2.85 -30.33 4.58
N LEU A 155 -2.57 -29.44 5.55
CA LEU A 155 -3.16 -29.40 6.89
C LEU A 155 -3.07 -30.73 7.68
N SER A 156 -2.50 -31.78 7.06
CA SER A 156 -2.33 -33.11 7.63
C SER A 156 -1.03 -33.71 7.12
N ARG A 157 -0.41 -34.55 7.94
CA ARG A 157 0.79 -35.34 7.58
C ARG A 157 0.48 -36.58 6.75
N ASN A 158 -0.79 -36.87 6.52
CA ASN A 158 -1.21 -38.11 5.82
C ASN A 158 -1.15 -37.89 4.30
N LYS A 159 -0.38 -38.70 3.58
CA LYS A 159 -0.19 -38.67 2.12
C LYS A 159 -1.48 -38.78 1.30
N SER A 160 -2.54 -39.39 1.87
CA SER A 160 -3.86 -39.48 1.21
C SER A 160 -4.48 -38.13 0.83
N TYR A 161 -3.97 -37.01 1.36
CA TYR A 161 -4.52 -35.66 1.12
C TYR A 161 -3.69 -34.81 0.15
N GLU A 162 -2.68 -35.36 -0.54
CA GLU A 162 -1.83 -34.58 -1.46
C GLU A 162 -2.63 -33.96 -2.59
N GLY A 163 -3.59 -34.69 -3.18
CA GLY A 163 -4.49 -34.15 -4.21
C GLY A 163 -5.33 -32.97 -3.72
N LEU A 164 -5.84 -33.05 -2.48
CA LEU A 164 -6.63 -31.98 -1.89
C LEU A 164 -5.77 -30.75 -1.56
N ALA A 165 -4.51 -30.95 -1.17
CA ALA A 165 -3.55 -29.85 -0.96
C ALA A 165 -3.31 -29.05 -2.25
N LEU A 166 -3.13 -29.73 -3.37
CA LEU A 166 -2.97 -29.07 -4.67
C LEU A 166 -4.23 -28.30 -5.09
N VAL A 167 -5.41 -28.87 -4.89
CA VAL A 167 -6.68 -28.18 -5.16
C VAL A 167 -6.80 -26.92 -4.32
N ARG A 168 -6.53 -26.97 -3.00
CA ARG A 168 -6.55 -25.81 -2.10
C ARG A 168 -5.54 -24.75 -2.55
N HIS A 169 -4.32 -25.14 -2.89
CA HIS A 169 -3.26 -24.25 -3.37
C HIS A 169 -3.71 -23.53 -4.65
N ARG A 170 -4.20 -24.26 -5.65
CA ARG A 170 -4.73 -23.68 -6.90
C ARG A 170 -5.91 -22.75 -6.63
N THR A 171 -6.88 -23.18 -5.87
CA THR A 171 -8.07 -22.36 -5.55
C THR A 171 -7.68 -21.03 -4.91
N VAL A 172 -6.83 -21.04 -3.90
CA VAL A 172 -6.39 -19.79 -3.22
C VAL A 172 -5.65 -18.87 -4.19
N ASN A 173 -4.71 -19.37 -4.97
CA ASN A 173 -3.91 -18.53 -5.87
C ASN A 173 -4.71 -18.04 -7.08
N VAL A 174 -5.56 -18.88 -7.68
CA VAL A 174 -6.45 -18.46 -8.78
C VAL A 174 -7.48 -17.44 -8.30
N THR A 175 -8.11 -17.66 -7.16
CA THR A 175 -9.05 -16.69 -6.58
C THR A 175 -8.37 -15.35 -6.29
N ARG A 176 -7.16 -15.39 -5.72
CA ARG A 176 -6.35 -14.20 -5.46
C ARG A 176 -6.00 -13.46 -6.74
N PHE A 177 -5.61 -14.16 -7.79
CA PHE A 177 -5.30 -13.59 -9.09
C PHE A 177 -6.55 -12.98 -9.76
N LEU A 178 -7.67 -13.69 -9.77
CA LEU A 178 -8.90 -13.21 -10.41
C LEU A 178 -9.50 -12.03 -9.65
N ALA A 179 -9.68 -12.13 -8.33
CA ALA A 179 -10.33 -11.11 -7.52
C ALA A 179 -9.41 -9.96 -7.12
N GLY A 180 -8.11 -10.21 -6.93
CA GLY A 180 -7.13 -9.19 -6.53
C GLY A 180 -6.40 -8.52 -7.70
N TYR A 181 -6.50 -9.06 -8.91
CA TYR A 181 -5.76 -8.53 -10.06
C TYR A 181 -6.62 -8.38 -11.33
N ILE A 182 -7.16 -9.47 -11.91
CA ILE A 182 -7.85 -9.42 -13.22
C ILE A 182 -9.14 -8.60 -13.15
N LEU A 183 -10.04 -8.90 -12.21
CA LEU A 183 -11.31 -8.18 -12.08
C LEU A 183 -11.11 -6.68 -11.81
N PRO A 184 -10.27 -6.26 -10.86
CA PRO A 184 -9.96 -4.86 -10.65
C PRO A 184 -9.39 -4.14 -11.89
N ILE A 185 -8.40 -4.71 -12.58
CA ILE A 185 -7.79 -4.07 -13.76
C ILE A 185 -8.82 -3.90 -14.88
N THR A 186 -9.72 -4.87 -15.06
CA THR A 186 -10.78 -4.80 -16.06
C THR A 186 -11.75 -3.65 -15.76
N ILE A 187 -12.24 -3.54 -14.52
CA ILE A 187 -13.14 -2.47 -14.09
C ILE A 187 -12.46 -1.10 -14.21
N ILE A 188 -11.24 -0.98 -13.74
CA ILE A 188 -10.46 0.26 -13.79
C ILE A 188 -10.25 0.69 -15.24
N THR A 189 -9.83 -0.23 -16.12
CA THR A 189 -9.61 0.05 -17.54
C THR A 189 -10.90 0.52 -18.20
N PHE A 190 -12.02 -0.15 -17.95
CA PHE A 190 -13.34 0.27 -18.44
C PHE A 190 -13.67 1.69 -17.99
N CYS A 191 -13.54 2.01 -16.70
CA CYS A 191 -13.83 3.34 -16.17
C CYS A 191 -13.00 4.43 -16.88
N TYR A 192 -11.69 4.20 -17.07
CA TYR A 192 -10.84 5.20 -17.70
C TYR A 192 -11.06 5.35 -19.21
N VAL A 193 -11.31 4.26 -19.92
CA VAL A 193 -11.69 4.32 -21.34
C VAL A 193 -12.97 5.13 -21.50
N ALA A 194 -13.99 4.87 -20.68
CA ALA A 194 -15.26 5.60 -20.72
C ALA A 194 -15.09 7.09 -20.37
N ILE A 195 -14.26 7.43 -19.38
CA ILE A 195 -13.93 8.82 -19.04
C ILE A 195 -13.26 9.52 -20.23
N VAL A 196 -12.24 8.90 -20.83
CA VAL A 196 -11.51 9.49 -21.97
C VAL A 196 -12.44 9.70 -23.14
N PHE A 197 -13.29 8.73 -23.46
CA PHE A 197 -14.27 8.84 -24.54
C PHE A 197 -15.26 10.01 -24.30
N ASN A 198 -15.80 10.12 -23.07
CA ASN A 198 -16.74 11.18 -22.69
C ASN A 198 -16.08 12.58 -22.77
N LEU A 199 -14.86 12.74 -22.25
CA LEU A 199 -14.13 14.00 -22.28
C LEU A 199 -13.80 14.44 -23.71
N ARG A 200 -13.45 13.51 -24.61
CA ARG A 200 -13.19 13.80 -26.02
C ARG A 200 -14.48 14.24 -26.74
N ARG A 201 -15.58 13.52 -26.50
CA ARG A 201 -16.88 13.82 -27.11
C ARG A 201 -17.41 15.22 -26.74
N ASN A 202 -17.26 15.60 -25.45
CA ASN A 202 -17.85 16.85 -24.94
C ASN A 202 -16.87 18.04 -24.95
N ARG A 203 -15.67 17.94 -25.52
CA ARG A 203 -14.64 18.97 -25.57
C ARG A 203 -14.26 19.58 -24.20
N LEU A 204 -14.51 18.86 -23.09
CA LEU A 204 -14.37 19.31 -21.70
C LEU A 204 -12.95 19.17 -21.12
N ALA A 205 -11.93 18.97 -21.91
CA ALA A 205 -10.56 18.67 -21.47
C ALA A 205 -9.85 19.89 -20.84
N LYS A 206 -10.40 20.51 -19.78
CA LYS A 206 -9.80 21.69 -19.11
C LYS A 206 -8.70 21.38 -18.08
N SER A 207 -8.57 20.17 -17.52
CA SER A 207 -7.45 19.82 -16.62
C SER A 207 -7.17 18.32 -16.60
N LYS A 208 -5.97 17.94 -17.05
CA LYS A 208 -5.47 16.54 -17.07
C LYS A 208 -4.78 16.13 -15.76
N LYS A 209 -4.53 17.05 -14.80
CA LYS A 209 -3.65 16.83 -13.64
C LYS A 209 -4.17 15.78 -12.63
N PRO A 210 -5.41 15.85 -12.09
CA PRO A 210 -5.88 14.85 -11.11
C PRO A 210 -5.99 13.45 -11.70
N PHE A 211 -6.32 13.37 -12.99
CA PHE A 211 -6.39 12.14 -13.75
C PHE A 211 -5.03 11.44 -13.85
N LYS A 212 -3.95 12.20 -14.10
CA LYS A 212 -2.59 11.67 -14.19
C LYS A 212 -2.13 10.99 -12.89
N ILE A 213 -2.46 11.58 -11.73
CA ILE A 213 -2.11 11.01 -10.42
C ILE A 213 -2.72 9.62 -10.26
N ILE A 214 -4.03 9.52 -10.45
CA ILE A 214 -4.76 8.27 -10.23
C ILE A 214 -4.28 7.18 -11.19
N VAL A 215 -4.10 7.52 -12.48
CA VAL A 215 -3.55 6.57 -13.47
C VAL A 215 -2.16 6.09 -13.07
N THR A 216 -1.30 6.99 -12.58
CA THR A 216 0.05 6.60 -12.15
C THR A 216 0.00 5.65 -10.96
N ILE A 217 -0.86 5.91 -9.95
CA ILE A 217 -1.04 5.02 -8.79
C ILE A 217 -1.49 3.62 -9.24
N ILE A 218 -2.45 3.57 -10.14
CA ILE A 218 -3.00 2.31 -10.67
C ILE A 218 -1.92 1.52 -11.44
N VAL A 219 -1.22 2.19 -12.35
CA VAL A 219 -0.13 1.54 -13.12
C VAL A 219 0.95 1.03 -12.17
N THR A 220 1.34 1.82 -11.16
CA THR A 220 2.32 1.40 -10.16
C THR A 220 1.83 0.17 -9.37
N PHE A 221 0.56 0.14 -8.96
CA PHE A 221 -0.01 -1.02 -8.29
C PHE A 221 0.13 -2.29 -9.14
N PHE A 222 -0.31 -2.22 -10.38
CA PHE A 222 -0.27 -3.41 -11.24
C PHE A 222 1.15 -3.84 -11.59
N LEU A 223 2.08 -2.93 -11.79
CA LEU A 223 3.49 -3.27 -12.02
C LEU A 223 4.12 -3.94 -10.80
N CYS A 224 3.83 -3.46 -9.59
CA CYS A 224 4.38 -4.06 -8.37
C CYS A 224 3.81 -5.46 -8.09
N TRP A 225 2.51 -5.69 -8.37
CA TRP A 225 1.85 -6.94 -8.04
C TRP A 225 1.90 -8.00 -9.15
N SER A 226 2.12 -7.62 -10.43
CA SER A 226 2.16 -8.56 -11.55
C SER A 226 3.15 -9.72 -11.37
N PRO A 227 4.43 -9.46 -11.00
CA PRO A 227 5.40 -10.54 -10.85
C PRO A 227 5.04 -11.50 -9.70
N TYR A 228 4.49 -10.97 -8.61
CA TYR A 228 4.00 -11.76 -7.49
C TYR A 228 2.89 -12.72 -7.90
N HIS A 229 1.86 -12.23 -8.60
CA HIS A 229 0.76 -13.08 -9.05
C HIS A 229 1.21 -14.13 -10.07
N LEU A 230 2.08 -13.74 -11.00
CA LEU A 230 2.60 -14.67 -12.01
C LEU A 230 3.34 -15.84 -11.37
N LEU A 231 4.27 -15.58 -10.45
CA LEU A 231 5.04 -16.62 -9.77
C LEU A 231 4.17 -17.51 -8.89
N ASN A 232 3.21 -16.94 -8.15
CA ASN A 232 2.30 -17.76 -7.34
C ASN A 232 1.37 -18.65 -8.18
N LEU A 233 1.03 -18.25 -9.41
CA LEU A 233 0.30 -19.11 -10.34
C LEU A 233 1.20 -20.21 -10.91
N LEU A 234 2.42 -19.88 -11.33
CA LEU A 234 3.38 -20.84 -11.85
C LEU A 234 3.71 -21.92 -10.80
N GLU A 235 3.81 -21.56 -9.53
CA GLU A 235 4.02 -22.50 -8.42
C GLU A 235 2.90 -23.55 -8.31
N THR A 236 1.69 -23.27 -8.82
CA THR A 236 0.56 -24.22 -8.81
C THR A 236 0.61 -25.27 -9.93
N VAL A 237 1.53 -25.12 -10.89
CA VAL A 237 1.67 -26.05 -12.02
C VAL A 237 2.97 -26.81 -11.86
N PRO A 238 2.92 -28.11 -11.46
CA PRO A 238 4.12 -28.94 -11.27
C PRO A 238 4.99 -28.98 -12.53
N ASP A 239 6.30 -29.10 -12.33
CA ASP A 239 7.31 -29.36 -13.35
C ASP A 239 7.45 -28.33 -14.49
N THR A 240 6.83 -27.15 -14.34
CA THR A 240 6.94 -26.07 -15.35
C THR A 240 8.19 -25.22 -15.18
N VAL A 241 8.64 -25.03 -13.94
CA VAL A 241 9.77 -24.17 -13.60
C VAL A 241 10.61 -24.83 -12.51
N PRO A 242 11.96 -24.82 -12.63
CA PRO A 242 12.84 -25.34 -11.58
C PRO A 242 12.60 -24.65 -10.22
N TRP A 243 12.65 -25.43 -9.13
CA TRP A 243 12.42 -24.92 -7.78
C TRP A 243 13.38 -23.77 -7.39
N SER A 244 14.61 -23.82 -7.88
CA SER A 244 15.61 -22.76 -7.66
C SER A 244 15.15 -21.37 -8.12
N VAL A 245 14.29 -21.29 -9.14
CA VAL A 245 13.70 -20.03 -9.61
C VAL A 245 12.75 -19.47 -8.54
N PHE A 246 11.91 -20.31 -7.95
CA PHE A 246 10.99 -19.88 -6.90
C PHE A 246 11.71 -19.42 -5.64
N GLU A 247 12.79 -20.09 -5.22
CA GLU A 247 13.60 -19.69 -4.06
C GLU A 247 14.19 -18.28 -4.20
N ILE A 248 14.57 -17.89 -5.42
CA ILE A 248 15.16 -16.57 -5.70
C ILE A 248 14.09 -15.51 -5.92
N PHE A 249 13.09 -15.80 -6.75
CA PHE A 249 12.16 -14.78 -7.24
C PHE A 249 10.94 -14.58 -6.36
N ILE A 250 10.45 -15.56 -5.59
CA ILE A 250 9.33 -15.34 -4.65
C ILE A 250 9.66 -14.24 -3.62
N PRO A 251 10.82 -14.28 -2.92
CA PRO A 251 11.16 -13.22 -1.99
C PRO A 251 11.32 -11.85 -2.65
N LEU A 252 11.86 -11.79 -3.86
CA LEU A 252 12.06 -10.55 -4.61
C LEU A 252 10.73 -9.95 -5.06
N THR A 253 9.85 -10.75 -5.65
CA THR A 253 8.53 -10.28 -6.10
C THR A 253 7.61 -9.92 -4.95
N THR A 254 7.73 -10.61 -3.80
CA THR A 254 7.03 -10.23 -2.57
C THR A 254 7.52 -8.89 -2.03
N ALA A 255 8.83 -8.64 -2.05
CA ALA A 255 9.39 -7.33 -1.68
C ALA A 255 8.95 -6.21 -2.63
N LEU A 256 8.91 -6.50 -3.95
CA LEU A 256 8.40 -5.57 -4.94
C LEU A 256 6.90 -5.28 -4.73
N ALA A 257 6.08 -6.29 -4.48
CA ALA A 257 4.67 -6.11 -4.14
C ALA A 257 4.48 -5.24 -2.88
N ALA A 258 5.28 -5.50 -1.84
CA ALA A 258 5.28 -4.73 -0.61
C ALA A 258 5.66 -3.26 -0.83
N SER A 259 6.55 -2.95 -1.78
CA SER A 259 6.96 -1.58 -2.08
C SER A 259 5.82 -0.70 -2.60
N ASN A 260 4.74 -1.28 -3.13
CA ASN A 260 3.55 -0.53 -3.54
C ASN A 260 2.99 0.33 -2.39
N SER A 261 3.03 -0.16 -1.16
CA SER A 261 2.49 0.54 0.02
C SER A 261 3.20 1.86 0.35
N CYS A 262 4.43 2.08 -0.11
CA CYS A 262 5.15 3.34 0.07
C CYS A 262 5.03 4.30 -1.14
N MET A 263 4.52 3.84 -2.27
CA MET A 263 4.45 4.66 -3.49
C MET A 263 3.33 5.69 -3.46
N ASN A 264 2.20 5.38 -2.82
CA ASN A 264 1.03 6.25 -2.77
C ASN A 264 1.33 7.65 -2.19
N PRO A 265 1.98 7.79 -1.00
CA PRO A 265 2.35 9.10 -0.45
C PRO A 265 3.30 9.88 -1.36
N VAL A 266 4.26 9.19 -1.98
CA VAL A 266 5.23 9.80 -2.91
C VAL A 266 4.48 10.45 -4.08
N LEU A 267 3.51 9.73 -4.67
CA LEU A 267 2.71 10.23 -5.78
C LEU A 267 1.82 11.41 -5.36
N TYR A 268 1.22 11.39 -4.15
CA TYR A 268 0.42 12.51 -3.65
C TYR A 268 1.25 13.78 -3.46
N VAL A 269 2.44 13.65 -2.87
CA VAL A 269 3.35 14.78 -2.61
C VAL A 269 3.86 15.39 -3.91
N PHE A 270 4.23 14.58 -4.89
CA PHE A 270 4.77 15.10 -6.16
C PHE A 270 3.70 15.66 -7.10
N MET A 271 2.47 15.14 -7.06
CA MET A 271 1.45 15.43 -8.06
C MET A 271 0.23 16.18 -7.48
N GLY A 272 -0.03 16.13 -6.18
CA GLY A 272 -1.19 16.74 -5.52
C GLY A 272 -0.99 18.25 -5.26
N GLN A 273 -1.96 19.10 -5.70
CA GLN A 273 -1.87 20.56 -5.47
C GLN A 273 -2.07 20.93 -4.00
N ASP A 274 -2.95 20.24 -3.29
CA ASP A 274 -3.22 20.51 -1.88
C ASP A 274 -2.04 20.09 -1.00
N PHE A 275 -1.37 19.00 -1.33
CA PHE A 275 -0.13 18.58 -0.68
C PHE A 275 1.05 19.52 -0.98
N LYS A 276 1.11 20.13 -2.18
CA LYS A 276 2.12 21.15 -2.50
C LYS A 276 1.95 22.41 -1.65
N LYS A 277 0.71 22.89 -1.46
CA LYS A 277 0.43 24.03 -0.56
C LYS A 277 0.83 23.73 0.88
N PHE A 278 0.52 22.51 1.36
CA PHE A 278 0.92 22.08 2.71
C PHE A 278 2.44 22.02 2.87
N LYS A 279 3.17 21.46 1.88
CA LYS A 279 4.64 21.43 1.87
C LYS A 279 5.25 22.82 1.99
N VAL A 280 4.75 23.78 1.21
CA VAL A 280 5.21 25.19 1.28
C VAL A 280 4.93 25.79 2.65
N THR A 281 3.74 25.59 3.21
CA THR A 281 3.36 26.09 4.53
C THR A 281 4.16 25.41 5.66
N LEU A 282 4.44 24.13 5.58
CA LEU A 282 5.26 23.40 6.55
C LEU A 282 6.71 23.88 6.49
N LEU A 283 7.27 24.00 5.29
CA LEU A 283 8.64 24.48 5.09
C LEU A 283 8.81 25.89 5.61
N SER A 284 7.86 26.80 5.33
CA SER A 284 7.91 28.17 5.83
C SER A 284 7.82 28.24 7.38
N ARG A 285 7.00 27.38 8.01
CA ARG A 285 6.95 27.30 9.48
C ARG A 285 8.23 26.73 10.09
N LEU A 286 8.83 25.70 9.49
CA LEU A 286 10.12 25.16 9.91
C LEU A 286 11.24 26.19 9.76
N VAL A 287 11.29 26.89 8.64
CA VAL A 287 12.28 27.95 8.42
C VAL A 287 12.09 29.10 9.43
N ASN A 288 10.85 29.50 9.70
CA ASN A 288 10.56 30.53 10.69
C ASN A 288 10.95 30.09 12.12
N ALA A 289 10.59 28.86 12.53
CA ALA A 289 10.98 28.31 13.83
C ALA A 289 12.52 28.25 14.00
N LEU A 290 13.23 27.77 12.97
CA LEU A 290 14.69 27.74 12.97
C LEU A 290 15.33 29.15 12.96
N SER A 291 14.71 30.11 12.29
CA SER A 291 15.19 31.49 12.29
C SER A 291 14.88 32.22 13.61
N GLU A 292 13.81 31.89 14.32
CA GLU A 292 13.53 32.37 15.68
C GLU A 292 14.54 31.82 16.70
N GLU A 293 14.92 30.54 16.63
CA GLU A 293 15.97 29.96 17.49
C GLU A 293 17.33 30.64 17.25
N THR A 294 17.70 30.88 15.99
CA THR A 294 18.95 31.57 15.65
C THR A 294 18.88 33.08 16.05
N GLY A 295 17.71 33.71 15.98
CA GLY A 295 17.48 35.08 16.46
C GLY A 295 17.63 35.18 17.97
N HIS A 296 17.14 34.21 18.72
CA HIS A 296 17.25 34.20 20.19
C HIS A 296 18.70 34.02 20.65
N SER A 297 19.47 33.17 20.00
CA SER A 297 20.90 32.97 20.25
C SER A 297 21.72 34.24 19.99
N SER A 298 21.40 35.01 18.96
CA SER A 298 22.08 36.27 18.64
C SER A 298 21.73 37.42 19.62
N ILE A 299 20.52 37.44 20.20
CA ILE A 299 20.11 38.41 21.20
C ILE A 299 20.80 38.11 22.52
N VAL A 300 20.90 36.87 22.95
CA VAL A 300 21.62 36.46 24.16
C VAL A 300 23.11 36.83 24.05
N HIS A 301 23.75 36.59 22.92
CA HIS A 301 25.16 36.95 22.71
C HIS A 301 25.38 38.49 22.74
N ARG A 302 24.46 39.29 22.20
CA ARG A 302 24.52 40.75 22.25
C ARG A 302 24.28 41.30 23.69
N SER A 303 23.46 40.63 24.49
CA SER A 303 23.24 41.00 25.89
C SER A 303 24.47 40.73 26.74
N PHE A 304 25.16 39.62 26.56
CA PHE A 304 26.40 39.29 27.26
C PHE A 304 27.55 40.23 26.89
N SER A 305 27.70 40.60 25.61
CA SER A 305 28.73 41.55 25.20
C SER A 305 28.51 42.96 25.72
N LYS A 306 27.27 43.38 25.94
CA LYS A 306 26.92 44.68 26.54
C LYS A 306 27.19 44.74 28.05
N ILE A 307 27.03 43.62 28.76
CA ILE A 307 27.35 43.52 30.20
C ILE A 307 28.84 43.54 30.44
N SER A 308 29.65 42.89 29.60
CA SER A 308 31.12 42.87 29.68
C SER A 308 31.77 44.24 29.40
N SER A 309 31.13 45.10 28.61
CA SER A 309 31.63 46.47 28.32
C SER A 309 31.19 47.53 29.32
N MET A 310 30.41 47.20 30.37
CA MET A 310 30.02 48.06 31.47
C MET A 310 30.81 47.81 32.75
N THR A 311 31.73 46.84 32.76
CA THR A 311 32.57 46.45 33.90
C THR A 311 34.06 46.76 33.73
N GLU A 312 34.42 47.46 32.63
CA GLU A 312 35.69 48.17 32.50
C GLU A 312 35.47 49.70 32.62
#